data_15a59b55a2fb1841c40c9130d34dc496
#
_entry.id   15a59b55a2fb1841c40c9130d34dc496
#
_cell.length_a   1.000
_cell.length_b   1.000
_cell.length_c   1.000
_cell.angle_alpha   90.00
_cell.angle_beta   90.00
_cell.angle_gamma   90.00
#
_symmetry.space_group_name_H-M   'P 1'
#
loop_
_entity.id
_entity.type
_entity.pdbx_description
1 polymer ?
#
loop_
_entity_poly.entity_id
_entity_poly.type
_entity_poly.pdbx_seq_one_letter_code
_entity_poly.pdbx_strand_id
1 'polypeptide(L)'
;MVYVGDACEEERSVLVRSARELGGLEIPVFMFQEGRDQIAQIRFQEIAELTHGAYHRFDQGSARQLNELLKAVATFAVGGVLALERHGSDAAKLLLGQIK
;
A
#
# COMPACT_ATOMS: atom_id res chain seq x y z
N MET A 1 -6.27 0.22 -5.75
CA MET A 1 -6.99 -0.28 -4.56
C MET A 1 -6.20 0.00 -3.30
N VAL A 2 -6.86 0.40 -2.24
CA VAL A 2 -6.22 0.69 -0.94
C VAL A 2 -6.81 -0.22 0.12
N TYR A 3 -5.95 -0.86 0.91
CA TYR A 3 -6.34 -1.63 2.07
C TYR A 3 -5.68 -1.05 3.32
N VAL A 4 -6.47 -0.86 4.37
CA VAL A 4 -5.98 -0.37 5.67
C VAL A 4 -6.38 -1.39 6.73
N GLY A 5 -5.43 -1.88 7.51
CA GLY A 5 -5.72 -2.86 8.55
C GLY A 5 -4.60 -3.00 9.55
N ASP A 6 -4.88 -3.69 10.66
CA ASP A 6 -3.90 -3.89 11.75
C ASP A 6 -3.42 -5.34 11.87
N ALA A 7 -4.16 -6.29 11.29
CA ALA A 7 -3.81 -7.71 11.34
C ALA A 7 -4.29 -8.42 10.08
N CYS A 8 -3.69 -9.57 9.81
CA CYS A 8 -4.09 -10.42 8.70
C CYS A 8 -4.70 -11.71 9.26
N GLU A 9 -6.02 -11.90 9.03
CA GLU A 9 -6.77 -13.05 9.53
C GLU A 9 -6.99 -14.13 8.47
N GLU A 10 -6.72 -13.81 7.20
CA GLU A 10 -6.90 -14.77 6.11
C GLU A 10 -5.67 -15.65 5.90
N GLU A 11 -5.91 -16.85 5.35
CA GLU A 11 -4.82 -17.73 4.98
C GLU A 11 -3.97 -17.15 3.86
N ARG A 12 -2.67 -17.41 3.93
CA ARG A 12 -1.71 -16.93 2.94
C ARG A 12 -2.09 -17.34 1.51
N SER A 13 -2.54 -18.59 1.32
CA SER A 13 -2.89 -19.10 -0.01
C SER A 13 -4.02 -18.32 -0.67
N VAL A 14 -5.03 -17.91 0.11
CA VAL A 14 -6.16 -17.11 -0.38
C VAL A 14 -5.68 -15.71 -0.76
N LEU A 15 -4.87 -15.09 0.10
CA LEU A 15 -4.35 -13.75 -0.16
C LEU A 15 -3.45 -13.71 -1.39
N VAL A 16 -2.56 -14.70 -1.54
CA VAL A 16 -1.64 -14.76 -2.69
C VAL A 16 -2.42 -14.95 -3.99
N ARG A 17 -3.44 -15.80 -3.98
CA ARG A 17 -4.28 -16.00 -5.16
C ARG A 17 -4.97 -14.70 -5.58
N SER A 18 -5.60 -14.02 -4.63
CA SER A 18 -6.28 -12.74 -4.89
C SER A 18 -5.31 -11.69 -5.41
N ALA A 19 -4.12 -11.61 -4.80
CA ALA A 19 -3.10 -10.66 -5.21
C ALA A 19 -2.60 -10.96 -6.63
N ARG A 20 -2.41 -12.23 -6.99
CA ARG A 20 -2.00 -12.60 -8.34
C ARG A 20 -3.07 -12.26 -9.38
N GLU A 21 -4.34 -12.44 -9.04
CA GLU A 21 -5.44 -12.07 -9.93
C GLU A 21 -5.46 -10.56 -10.17
N LEU A 22 -5.32 -9.76 -9.12
CA LEU A 22 -5.25 -8.30 -9.24
C LEU A 22 -4.00 -7.86 -10.01
N GLY A 23 -2.87 -8.50 -9.76
CA GLY A 23 -1.63 -8.22 -10.50
C GLY A 23 -1.76 -8.51 -11.99
N GLY A 24 -2.45 -9.60 -12.36
CA GLY A 24 -2.74 -9.94 -13.74
C GLY A 24 -3.66 -8.93 -14.43
N LEU A 25 -4.49 -8.25 -13.66
CA LEU A 25 -5.36 -7.17 -14.16
C LEU A 25 -4.67 -5.79 -14.11
N GLU A 26 -3.41 -5.75 -13.73
CA GLU A 26 -2.63 -4.53 -13.57
C GLU A 26 -3.25 -3.54 -12.56
N ILE A 27 -3.85 -4.07 -11.49
CA ILE A 27 -4.44 -3.26 -10.42
C ILE A 27 -3.47 -3.24 -9.24
N PRO A 28 -2.73 -2.14 -9.01
CA PRO A 28 -1.84 -2.05 -7.85
C PRO A 28 -2.64 -1.97 -6.57
N VAL A 29 -2.16 -2.63 -5.52
CA VAL A 29 -2.78 -2.57 -4.19
C VAL A 29 -1.83 -1.86 -3.24
N PHE A 30 -2.33 -0.80 -2.60
CA PHE A 30 -1.60 -0.07 -1.59
C PHE A 30 -2.02 -0.61 -0.22
N MET A 31 -1.06 -1.22 0.47
CA MET A 31 -1.31 -1.86 1.76
C MET A 31 -0.76 -0.99 2.87
N PHE A 32 -1.63 -0.42 3.68
CA PHE A 32 -1.24 0.42 4.81
C PHE A 32 -1.57 -0.30 6.12
N GLN A 33 -0.54 -0.57 6.91
CA GLN A 33 -0.67 -1.31 8.15
C GLN A 33 -0.62 -0.38 9.36
N GLU A 34 -1.65 -0.44 10.21
CA GLU A 34 -1.64 0.21 11.51
C GLU A 34 -0.95 -0.70 12.51
N GLY A 35 0.06 -0.19 13.22
CA GLY A 35 0.75 -0.96 14.25
C GLY A 35 1.92 -1.78 13.71
N ARG A 36 2.28 -2.86 14.43
CA ARG A 36 3.53 -3.58 14.17
C ARG A 36 3.39 -5.12 14.16
N ASP A 37 2.23 -5.64 13.82
CA ASP A 37 2.06 -7.09 13.69
C ASP A 37 2.97 -7.62 12.59
N GLN A 38 3.92 -8.49 12.93
CA GLN A 38 4.91 -9.00 11.99
C GLN A 38 4.31 -9.91 10.93
N ILE A 39 3.31 -10.70 11.28
CA ILE A 39 2.64 -11.59 10.34
C ILE A 39 1.89 -10.76 9.31
N ALA A 40 1.15 -9.74 9.77
CA ALA A 40 0.46 -8.83 8.88
C ALA A 40 1.44 -8.09 7.97
N GLN A 41 2.58 -7.66 8.50
CA GLN A 41 3.61 -7.00 7.72
C GLN A 41 4.07 -7.86 6.54
N ILE A 42 4.40 -9.11 6.81
CA ILE A 42 4.87 -10.04 5.78
C ILE A 42 3.80 -10.25 4.71
N ARG A 43 2.55 -10.50 5.12
CA ARG A 43 1.43 -10.71 4.20
C ARG A 43 1.13 -9.47 3.35
N PHE A 44 1.11 -8.30 3.99
CA PHE A 44 0.80 -7.05 3.30
C PHE A 44 1.90 -6.67 2.31
N GLN A 45 3.17 -6.87 2.68
CA GLN A 45 4.28 -6.65 1.78
C GLN A 45 4.23 -7.58 0.57
N GLU A 46 3.87 -8.84 0.77
CA GLU A 46 3.75 -9.82 -0.30
C GLU A 46 2.65 -9.41 -1.29
N ILE A 47 1.49 -8.96 -0.80
CA ILE A 47 0.40 -8.48 -1.65
C ILE A 47 0.83 -7.24 -2.44
N ALA A 48 1.50 -6.31 -1.80
CA ALA A 48 1.98 -5.11 -2.47
C ALA A 48 2.95 -5.45 -3.61
N GLU A 49 3.88 -6.37 -3.37
CA GLU A 49 4.82 -6.83 -4.39
C GLU A 49 4.12 -7.50 -5.57
N LEU A 50 3.22 -8.44 -5.30
CA LEU A 50 2.53 -9.19 -6.35
C LEU A 50 1.65 -8.31 -7.23
N THR A 51 1.15 -7.21 -6.70
CA THR A 51 0.29 -6.27 -7.44
C THR A 51 1.04 -5.06 -7.97
N HIS A 52 2.35 -4.98 -7.74
CA HIS A 52 3.16 -3.79 -8.09
C HIS A 52 2.65 -2.51 -7.43
N GLY A 53 2.07 -2.64 -6.25
CA GLY A 53 1.65 -1.51 -5.43
C GLY A 53 2.72 -1.11 -4.43
N ALA A 54 2.29 -0.71 -3.23
CA ALA A 54 3.20 -0.28 -2.18
C ALA A 54 2.69 -0.69 -0.81
N TYR A 55 3.62 -0.88 0.12
CA TYR A 55 3.33 -1.14 1.53
C TYR A 55 3.95 -0.04 2.38
N HIS A 56 3.21 0.41 3.39
CA HIS A 56 3.76 1.26 4.43
C HIS A 56 3.02 1.06 5.74
N ARG A 57 3.75 1.17 6.83
CA ARG A 57 3.22 1.10 8.18
C ARG A 57 2.98 2.52 8.71
N PHE A 58 1.94 2.70 9.52
CA PHE A 58 1.72 3.92 10.26
C PHE A 58 1.44 3.61 11.73
N ASP A 59 1.68 4.58 12.60
CA ASP A 59 1.55 4.41 14.04
C ASP A 59 0.09 4.22 14.43
N GLN A 60 -0.14 3.34 15.41
CA GLN A 60 -1.48 3.05 15.91
C GLN A 60 -2.15 4.35 16.37
N GLY A 61 -3.37 4.58 15.86
CA GLY A 61 -4.14 5.77 16.18
C GLY A 61 -3.70 7.05 15.47
N SER A 62 -2.71 6.99 14.57
CA SER A 62 -2.25 8.19 13.87
C SER A 62 -3.05 8.44 12.60
N ALA A 63 -4.17 9.15 12.73
CA ALA A 63 -4.97 9.57 11.59
C ALA A 63 -4.20 10.50 10.66
N ARG A 64 -3.26 11.29 11.20
CA ARG A 64 -2.43 12.19 10.40
C ARG A 64 -1.55 11.44 9.42
N GLN A 65 -0.85 10.40 9.89
CA GLN A 65 0.00 9.60 9.02
C GLN A 65 -0.81 8.89 7.94
N LEU A 66 -1.96 8.32 8.31
CA LEU A 66 -2.83 7.68 7.34
C LEU A 66 -3.34 8.67 6.29
N ASN A 67 -3.77 9.86 6.71
CA ASN A 67 -4.24 10.88 5.78
C ASN A 67 -3.17 11.28 4.77
N GLU A 68 -1.92 11.42 5.20
CA GLU A 68 -0.83 11.74 4.28
C GLU A 68 -0.60 10.63 3.24
N LEU A 69 -0.68 9.38 3.67
CA LEU A 69 -0.57 8.24 2.76
C LEU A 69 -1.73 8.22 1.75
N LEU A 70 -2.96 8.43 2.23
CA LEU A 70 -4.14 8.43 1.36
C LEU A 70 -4.12 9.59 0.35
N LYS A 71 -3.62 10.76 0.74
CA LYS A 71 -3.45 11.88 -0.18
C LYS A 71 -2.44 11.55 -1.29
N ALA A 72 -1.36 10.88 -0.94
CA ALA A 72 -0.37 10.46 -1.93
C ALA A 72 -0.96 9.45 -2.92
N VAL A 73 -1.75 8.48 -2.44
CA VAL A 73 -2.42 7.52 -3.31
C VAL A 73 -3.42 8.22 -4.24
N ALA A 74 -4.19 9.17 -3.71
CA ALA A 74 -5.14 9.93 -4.53
C ALA A 74 -4.42 10.72 -5.63
N THR A 75 -3.30 11.34 -5.30
CA THR A 75 -2.47 12.06 -6.26
C THR A 75 -1.99 11.12 -7.38
N PHE A 76 -1.52 9.94 -7.01
CA PHE A 76 -1.08 8.93 -7.98
C PHE A 76 -2.24 8.46 -8.87
N ALA A 77 -3.41 8.23 -8.27
CA ALA A 77 -4.58 7.74 -9.01
C ALA A 77 -5.05 8.74 -10.08
N VAL A 78 -4.91 10.03 -9.82
CA VAL A 78 -5.33 11.08 -10.75
C VAL A 78 -4.28 11.35 -11.82
N GLY A 79 -3.00 11.44 -11.44
CA GLY A 79 -1.95 11.92 -12.33
C GLY A 79 -0.74 11.01 -12.50
N GLY A 80 -0.77 9.80 -11.92
CA GLY A 80 0.30 8.82 -12.07
C GLY A 80 1.60 9.21 -11.34
N VAL A 81 2.70 8.57 -11.76
CA VAL A 81 4.02 8.76 -11.13
C VAL A 81 4.47 10.21 -11.20
N LEU A 82 4.23 10.89 -12.31
CA LEU A 82 4.67 12.28 -12.50
C LEU A 82 3.98 13.22 -11.49
N ALA A 83 2.66 13.04 -11.29
CA ALA A 83 1.93 13.84 -10.31
C ALA A 83 2.42 13.57 -8.89
N LEU A 84 2.73 12.31 -8.58
CA LEU A 84 3.26 11.91 -7.29
C LEU A 84 4.64 12.54 -7.05
N GLU A 85 5.51 12.58 -8.05
CA GLU A 85 6.80 13.25 -7.97
C GLU A 85 6.65 14.74 -7.67
N ARG A 86 5.70 15.41 -8.33
CA ARG A 86 5.43 16.83 -8.13
C ARG A 86 4.82 17.14 -6.78
N HIS A 87 4.09 16.18 -6.20
CA HIS A 87 3.48 16.35 -4.87
C HIS A 87 4.54 16.58 -3.79
N GLY A 88 5.66 15.85 -3.83
CA GLY A 88 6.84 16.12 -3.02
C GLY A 88 6.72 15.86 -1.52
N SER A 89 5.63 15.30 -1.03
CA SER A 89 5.48 14.95 0.39
C SER A 89 6.34 13.73 0.74
N ASP A 90 6.61 13.53 2.03
CA ASP A 90 7.35 12.35 2.50
C ASP A 90 6.59 11.06 2.13
N ALA A 91 5.27 11.05 2.26
CA ALA A 91 4.45 9.92 1.86
C ALA A 91 4.58 9.64 0.36
N ALA A 92 4.58 10.68 -0.48
CA ALA A 92 4.77 10.53 -1.91
C ALA A 92 6.13 9.91 -2.24
N LYS A 93 7.19 10.34 -1.57
CA LYS A 93 8.53 9.79 -1.76
C LYS A 93 8.61 8.33 -1.36
N LEU A 94 7.97 7.95 -0.26
CA LEU A 94 7.91 6.55 0.19
C LEU A 94 7.22 5.66 -0.84
N LEU A 95 6.09 6.10 -1.38
CA LEU A 95 5.38 5.33 -2.40
C LEU A 95 6.17 5.25 -3.70
N LEU A 96 6.79 6.34 -4.13
CA LEU A 96 7.62 6.35 -5.34
C LEU A 96 8.77 5.35 -5.27
N GLY A 97 9.39 5.20 -4.10
CA GLY A 97 10.47 4.25 -3.91
C GLY A 97 10.06 2.80 -4.12
N GLN A 98 8.78 2.49 -4.01
CA GLN A 98 8.26 1.13 -4.16
C GLN A 98 7.65 0.87 -5.55
N ILE A 99 7.02 1.86 -6.15
CA ILE A 99 6.30 1.67 -7.42
C ILE A 99 7.12 2.01 -8.66
N LYS A 100 8.27 2.60 -8.47
CA LYS A 100 9.24 2.77 -9.55
C LYS A 100 9.99 1.46 -9.77
#